data_737426b07dadbfeb97b103adb5988e67
#
_entry.id   737426b07dadbfeb97b103adb5988e67
#
_cell.length_a   1.000
_cell.length_b   1.000
_cell.length_c   1.000
_cell.angle_alpha   90.00
_cell.angle_beta   90.00
_cell.angle_gamma   90.00
#
_symmetry.space_group_name_H-M   'P 1'
#
loop_
_entity.id
_entity.type
_entity.pdbx_description
1 polymer ?
#
loop_
_entity_poly.entity_id
_entity_poly.type
_entity_poly.pdbx_seq_one_letter_code
_entity_poly.pdbx_strand_id
1 'polypeptide(L)'
;MTQFLTTVGNIPDSVLAKGDKATNEYLQKENSNLTTSERGVVGCTSAIGLAIVSNAFSAAKIAKVKEVLKAAGGAKTFATKLVPAYKEARKTMSKKDAAVSAVKTAGSAAGPQALSAAIGFFSVGQVYSECFE
;
A
#
# COMPACT_ATOMS: atom_id res chain seq x y z
N MET A 1 7.23 -0.10 -5.06
CA MET A 1 6.38 -0.44 -3.89
C MET A 1 6.93 0.13 -2.59
N THR A 2 8.19 -0.12 -2.26
CA THR A 2 8.78 0.36 -1.00
C THR A 2 8.71 1.88 -0.84
N GLN A 3 8.99 2.65 -1.89
CA GLN A 3 8.91 4.11 -1.82
C GLN A 3 7.50 4.60 -1.51
N PHE A 4 6.50 4.01 -2.14
CA PHE A 4 5.12 4.41 -1.87
C PHE A 4 4.71 4.07 -0.44
N LEU A 5 5.08 2.89 0.04
CA LEU A 5 4.81 2.49 1.42
C LEU A 5 5.55 3.37 2.42
N THR A 6 6.78 3.79 2.10
CA THR A 6 7.52 4.74 2.93
C THR A 6 6.77 6.07 3.01
N THR A 7 6.23 6.54 1.89
CA THR A 7 5.43 7.76 1.85
C THR A 7 4.19 7.62 2.74
N VAL A 8 3.48 6.50 2.64
CA VAL A 8 2.31 6.23 3.48
C VAL A 8 2.70 6.20 4.95
N GLY A 9 3.81 5.53 5.29
CA GLY A 9 4.28 5.43 6.66
C GLY A 9 4.71 6.77 7.26
N ASN A 10 5.13 7.71 6.42
CA ASN A 10 5.62 9.02 6.85
C ASN A 10 4.59 10.14 6.70
N ILE A 11 3.37 9.84 6.23
CA ILE A 11 2.35 10.87 6.08
C ILE A 11 2.05 11.50 7.44
N PRO A 12 2.09 12.85 7.56
CA PRO A 12 1.84 13.50 8.84
C PRO A 12 0.41 13.29 9.31
N ASP A 13 0.24 13.09 10.62
CA ASP A 13 -1.09 12.96 11.20
C ASP A 13 -1.94 14.20 10.96
N SER A 14 -1.30 15.38 10.88
CA SER A 14 -2.00 16.63 10.56
C SER A 14 -2.65 16.60 9.18
N VAL A 15 -2.04 15.92 8.21
CA VAL A 15 -2.62 15.73 6.86
C VAL A 15 -3.82 14.79 6.93
N LEU A 16 -3.69 13.69 7.66
CA LEU A 16 -4.78 12.73 7.86
C LEU A 16 -5.97 13.39 8.55
N ALA A 17 -5.70 14.25 9.54
CA ALA A 17 -6.74 14.97 10.28
C ALA A 17 -7.52 15.95 9.40
N LYS A 18 -6.94 16.43 8.30
CA LYS A 18 -7.62 17.32 7.35
C LYS A 18 -8.61 16.60 6.45
N GLY A 19 -8.64 15.28 6.46
CA GLY A 19 -9.61 14.48 5.72
C GLY A 19 -9.07 13.85 4.44
N ASP A 20 -9.98 13.25 3.69
CA ASP A 20 -9.64 12.45 2.52
C ASP A 20 -8.99 13.26 1.41
N LYS A 21 -9.51 14.46 1.15
CA LYS A 21 -9.00 15.31 0.08
C LYS A 21 -7.53 15.68 0.31
N ALA A 22 -7.22 16.16 1.51
CA ALA A 22 -5.84 16.53 1.85
C ALA A 22 -4.91 15.33 1.79
N THR A 23 -5.36 14.18 2.26
CA THR A 23 -4.61 12.93 2.22
C THR A 23 -4.31 12.52 0.78
N ASN A 24 -5.32 12.55 -0.09
CA ASN A 24 -5.13 12.18 -1.49
C ASN A 24 -4.24 13.17 -2.24
N GLU A 25 -4.34 14.46 -1.96
CA GLU A 25 -3.47 15.47 -2.55
C GLU A 25 -2.01 15.25 -2.15
N TYR A 26 -1.77 14.95 -0.87
CA TYR A 26 -0.43 14.64 -0.38
C TYR A 26 0.15 13.42 -1.09
N LEU A 27 -0.61 12.33 -1.16
CA LEU A 27 -0.16 11.10 -1.80
C LEU A 27 0.08 11.29 -3.30
N GLN A 28 -0.77 12.06 -3.97
CA GLN A 28 -0.60 12.34 -5.39
C GLN A 28 0.68 13.12 -5.66
N LYS A 29 0.96 14.12 -4.84
CA LYS A 29 2.16 14.93 -4.95
C LYS A 29 3.42 14.07 -4.74
N GLU A 30 3.43 13.26 -3.69
CA GLU A 30 4.57 12.40 -3.40
C GLU A 30 4.75 11.31 -4.45
N ASN A 31 3.65 10.75 -4.97
CA ASN A 31 3.73 9.74 -6.02
C ASN A 31 4.31 10.32 -7.31
N SER A 32 3.97 11.56 -7.64
CA SER A 32 4.51 12.21 -8.84
C SER A 32 6.00 12.54 -8.71
N ASN A 33 6.53 12.56 -7.49
CA ASN A 33 7.95 12.82 -7.23
C ASN A 33 8.80 11.55 -7.18
N LEU A 34 8.20 10.38 -7.42
CA LEU A 34 8.96 9.13 -7.48
C LEU A 34 9.96 9.16 -8.63
N THR A 35 11.17 8.71 -8.35
CA THR A 35 12.27 8.81 -9.31
C THR A 35 12.21 7.75 -10.38
N THR A 36 12.93 8.01 -11.48
CA THR A 36 13.03 7.05 -12.59
C THR A 36 13.78 5.78 -12.21
N SER A 37 14.55 5.79 -11.12
CA SER A 37 15.19 4.59 -10.61
C SER A 37 14.16 3.53 -10.18
N GLU A 38 12.92 3.95 -9.95
CA GLU A 38 11.81 3.07 -9.62
C GLU A 38 11.09 2.55 -10.87
N ARG A 39 11.69 2.68 -12.04
CA ARG A 39 11.04 2.31 -13.29
C ARG A 39 10.72 0.83 -13.46
N GLY A 40 11.34 -0.03 -12.68
CA GLY A 40 10.90 -1.41 -12.63
C GLY A 40 9.45 -1.54 -12.18
N VAL A 41 8.88 -0.45 -11.68
CA VAL A 41 7.51 -0.36 -11.15
C VAL A 41 6.69 0.72 -11.86
N VAL A 42 6.94 0.99 -13.15
CA VAL A 42 6.18 1.99 -13.90
C VAL A 42 4.68 1.69 -13.84
N GLY A 43 4.29 0.43 -14.07
CA GLY A 43 2.89 0.03 -13.95
C GLY A 43 2.35 0.26 -12.55
N CYS A 44 3.15 -0.02 -11.53
CA CYS A 44 2.79 0.22 -10.13
C CYS A 44 2.51 1.71 -9.87
N THR A 45 3.40 2.59 -10.31
CA THR A 45 3.22 4.03 -10.14
C THR A 45 1.94 4.52 -10.82
N SER A 46 1.65 4.03 -12.02
CA SER A 46 0.43 4.38 -12.73
C SER A 46 -0.82 3.87 -12.02
N ALA A 47 -0.80 2.63 -11.53
CA ALA A 47 -1.93 2.03 -10.81
C ALA A 47 -2.22 2.81 -9.52
N ILE A 48 -1.19 3.16 -8.78
CA ILE A 48 -1.33 3.97 -7.56
C ILE A 48 -1.88 5.34 -7.90
N GLY A 49 -1.36 5.98 -8.95
CA GLY A 49 -1.83 7.29 -9.39
C GLY A 49 -3.32 7.30 -9.73
N LEU A 50 -3.78 6.29 -10.46
CA LEU A 50 -5.20 6.15 -10.80
C LEU A 50 -6.06 5.95 -9.54
N ALA A 51 -5.59 5.15 -8.60
CA ALA A 51 -6.31 4.92 -7.35
C ALA A 51 -6.43 6.21 -6.54
N ILE A 52 -5.38 7.02 -6.49
CA ILE A 52 -5.39 8.30 -5.78
C ILE A 52 -6.37 9.27 -6.45
N VAL A 53 -6.30 9.39 -7.77
CA VAL A 53 -7.18 10.31 -8.53
C VAL A 53 -8.64 9.93 -8.38
N SER A 54 -8.95 8.63 -8.31
CA SER A 54 -10.32 8.15 -8.11
C SER A 54 -10.79 8.25 -6.66
N ASN A 55 -9.97 8.78 -5.75
CA ASN A 55 -10.26 8.91 -4.32
C ASN A 55 -10.54 7.55 -3.66
N ALA A 56 -9.86 6.52 -4.13
CA ALA A 56 -10.02 5.18 -3.58
C ALA A 56 -9.38 5.02 -2.18
N PHE A 57 -8.46 5.91 -1.81
CA PHE A 57 -7.78 5.89 -0.52
C PHE A 57 -8.38 6.94 0.41
N SER A 58 -9.08 6.51 1.46
CA SER A 58 -9.59 7.41 2.48
C SER A 58 -8.51 7.69 3.53
N ALA A 59 -8.65 8.82 4.25
CA ALA A 59 -7.73 9.16 5.33
C ALA A 59 -7.75 8.07 6.43
N ALA A 60 -8.93 7.54 6.74
CA ALA A 60 -9.06 6.47 7.75
C ALA A 60 -8.33 5.20 7.30
N LYS A 61 -8.46 4.83 6.04
CA LYS A 61 -7.78 3.66 5.48
C LYS A 61 -6.26 3.84 5.52
N ILE A 62 -5.78 5.01 5.11
CA ILE A 62 -4.34 5.32 5.13
C ILE A 62 -3.80 5.28 6.55
N ALA A 63 -4.54 5.80 7.53
CA ALA A 63 -4.14 5.74 8.93
C ALA A 63 -3.97 4.30 9.41
N LYS A 64 -4.89 3.41 9.02
CA LYS A 64 -4.81 1.99 9.39
C LYS A 64 -3.65 1.28 8.70
N VAL A 65 -3.38 1.60 7.44
CA VAL A 65 -2.22 1.05 6.73
C VAL A 65 -0.93 1.51 7.41
N LYS A 66 -0.87 2.77 7.85
CA LYS A 66 0.26 3.29 8.61
C LYS A 66 0.50 2.47 9.89
N GLU A 67 -0.55 2.10 10.60
CA GLU A 67 -0.46 1.23 11.77
C GLU A 67 0.12 -0.14 11.42
N VAL A 68 -0.32 -0.73 10.31
CA VAL A 68 0.18 -2.04 9.84
C VAL A 68 1.67 -1.96 9.53
N LEU A 69 2.10 -0.92 8.83
CA LEU A 69 3.51 -0.73 8.50
C LEU A 69 4.35 -0.61 9.77
N LYS A 70 3.87 0.16 10.73
CA LYS A 70 4.58 0.35 12.01
C LYS A 70 4.68 -0.97 12.78
N ALA A 71 3.60 -1.73 12.84
CA ALA A 71 3.57 -3.02 13.53
C ALA A 71 4.50 -4.04 12.87
N ALA A 72 4.68 -3.96 11.56
CA ALA A 72 5.55 -4.87 10.81
C ALA A 72 7.04 -4.48 10.86
N GLY A 73 7.37 -3.36 11.49
CA GLY A 73 8.76 -2.92 11.61
C GLY A 73 9.17 -1.87 10.57
N GLY A 74 8.21 -1.25 9.90
CA GLY A 74 8.43 -0.20 8.91
C GLY A 74 8.08 -0.62 7.50
N ALA A 75 8.02 0.35 6.60
CA ALA A 75 7.60 0.13 5.21
C ALA A 75 8.52 -0.85 4.47
N LYS A 76 9.82 -0.71 4.64
CA LYS A 76 10.80 -1.58 3.97
C LYS A 76 10.65 -3.02 4.45
N THR A 77 10.53 -3.23 5.75
CA THR A 77 10.37 -4.56 6.33
C THR A 77 9.06 -5.19 5.86
N PHE A 78 7.98 -4.41 5.83
CA PHE A 78 6.69 -4.87 5.35
C PHE A 78 6.78 -5.32 3.89
N ALA A 79 7.36 -4.49 3.02
CA ALA A 79 7.51 -4.80 1.59
C ALA A 79 8.38 -6.04 1.37
N THR A 80 9.44 -6.20 2.16
CA THR A 80 10.33 -7.36 2.08
C THR A 80 9.61 -8.65 2.40
N LYS A 81 8.62 -8.60 3.29
CA LYS A 81 7.78 -9.77 3.62
C LYS A 81 6.64 -9.95 2.63
N LEU A 82 6.07 -8.85 2.15
CA LEU A 82 4.89 -8.85 1.30
C LEU A 82 5.14 -9.48 -0.07
N VAL A 83 6.18 -9.04 -0.76
CA VAL A 83 6.43 -9.46 -2.14
C VAL A 83 6.72 -10.96 -2.25
N PRO A 84 7.63 -11.55 -1.44
CA PRO A 84 7.83 -13.00 -1.49
C PRO A 84 6.58 -13.79 -1.11
N ALA A 85 5.82 -13.32 -0.13
CA ALA A 85 4.58 -13.99 0.27
C ALA A 85 3.54 -13.98 -0.86
N TYR A 86 3.45 -12.89 -1.60
CA TYR A 86 2.57 -12.79 -2.76
C TYR A 86 2.98 -13.79 -3.85
N LYS A 87 4.27 -13.81 -4.18
CA LYS A 87 4.78 -14.69 -5.23
C LYS A 87 4.57 -16.16 -4.88
N GLU A 88 4.76 -16.51 -3.62
CA GLU A 88 4.51 -17.88 -3.15
C GLU A 88 3.02 -18.24 -3.24
N ALA A 89 2.15 -17.35 -2.79
CA ALA A 89 0.71 -17.58 -2.83
C ALA A 89 0.19 -17.67 -4.27
N ARG A 90 0.79 -16.93 -5.20
CA ARG A 90 0.38 -16.94 -6.61
C ARG A 90 0.55 -18.31 -7.29
N LYS A 91 1.35 -19.18 -6.72
CA LYS A 91 1.52 -20.53 -7.26
C LYS A 91 0.24 -21.36 -7.19
N THR A 92 -0.63 -21.06 -6.22
CA THR A 92 -1.84 -21.83 -5.97
C THR A 92 -3.10 -20.98 -5.89
N MET A 93 -3.00 -19.66 -5.97
CA MET A 93 -4.12 -18.73 -5.78
C MET A 93 -4.21 -17.74 -6.92
N SER A 94 -5.41 -17.16 -7.10
CA SER A 94 -5.61 -16.02 -7.99
C SER A 94 -4.85 -14.80 -7.48
N LYS A 95 -4.67 -13.78 -8.33
CA LYS A 95 -3.98 -12.55 -7.95
C LYS A 95 -4.61 -11.90 -6.72
N LYS A 96 -5.94 -11.81 -6.68
CA LYS A 96 -6.66 -11.20 -5.57
C LYS A 96 -6.45 -11.98 -4.27
N ASP A 97 -6.62 -13.29 -4.32
CA ASP A 97 -6.47 -14.15 -3.14
C ASP A 97 -5.03 -14.16 -2.65
N ALA A 98 -4.07 -14.16 -3.58
CA ALA A 98 -2.65 -14.09 -3.25
C ALA A 98 -2.31 -12.77 -2.55
N ALA A 99 -2.89 -11.65 -3.01
CA ALA A 99 -2.68 -10.35 -2.38
C ALA A 99 -3.21 -10.34 -0.94
N VAL A 100 -4.41 -10.87 -0.73
CA VAL A 100 -5.00 -10.97 0.61
C VAL A 100 -4.11 -11.82 1.53
N SER A 101 -3.69 -12.98 1.04
CA SER A 101 -2.82 -13.89 1.80
C SER A 101 -1.49 -13.20 2.16
N ALA A 102 -0.88 -12.52 1.21
CA ALA A 102 0.39 -11.84 1.42
C ALA A 102 0.29 -10.72 2.45
N VAL A 103 -0.77 -9.93 2.40
CA VAL A 103 -1.00 -8.85 3.37
C VAL A 103 -1.21 -9.43 4.77
N LYS A 104 -1.96 -10.52 4.89
CA LYS A 104 -2.16 -11.20 6.18
C LYS A 104 -0.83 -11.71 6.75
N THR A 105 0.03 -12.26 5.89
CA THR A 105 1.33 -12.77 6.30
C THR A 105 2.25 -11.63 6.75
N ALA A 106 2.39 -10.60 5.93
CA ALA A 106 3.30 -9.50 6.20
C ALA A 106 2.83 -8.62 7.35
N GLY A 107 1.51 -8.47 7.52
CA GLY A 107 0.91 -7.63 8.54
C GLY A 107 0.39 -8.37 9.76
N SER A 108 0.84 -9.60 9.99
CA SER A 108 0.30 -10.45 11.06
C SER A 108 0.42 -9.87 12.46
N ALA A 109 1.36 -8.95 12.69
CA ALA A 109 1.52 -8.28 13.98
C ALA A 109 0.48 -7.19 14.24
N ALA A 110 -0.25 -6.76 13.20
CA ALA A 110 -1.27 -5.72 13.34
C ALA A 110 -2.60 -6.31 13.83
N GLY A 111 -3.45 -5.45 14.41
CA GLY A 111 -4.78 -5.86 14.83
C GLY A 111 -5.69 -6.17 13.65
N PRO A 112 -6.80 -6.90 13.87
CA PRO A 112 -7.69 -7.32 12.78
C PRO A 112 -8.27 -6.15 11.97
N GLN A 113 -8.61 -5.03 12.63
CA GLN A 113 -9.18 -3.87 11.95
C GLN A 113 -8.16 -3.20 11.02
N ALA A 114 -6.94 -3.02 11.50
CA ALA A 114 -5.86 -2.45 10.71
C ALA A 114 -5.52 -3.35 9.53
N LEU A 115 -5.48 -4.65 9.75
CA LEU A 115 -5.21 -5.63 8.72
C LEU A 115 -6.28 -5.63 7.64
N SER A 116 -7.55 -5.56 8.03
CA SER A 116 -8.68 -5.48 7.09
C SER A 116 -8.57 -4.24 6.20
N ALA A 117 -8.22 -3.10 6.78
CA ALA A 117 -8.03 -1.86 6.04
C ALA A 117 -6.85 -1.97 5.05
N ALA A 118 -5.78 -2.64 5.45
CA ALA A 118 -4.63 -2.86 4.57
C ALA A 118 -5.00 -3.76 3.39
N ILE A 119 -5.78 -4.80 3.63
CA ILE A 119 -6.28 -5.67 2.56
C ILE A 119 -7.09 -4.85 1.56
N GLY A 120 -7.99 -4.00 2.02
CA GLY A 120 -8.78 -3.12 1.17
C GLY A 120 -7.90 -2.14 0.39
N PHE A 121 -6.88 -1.59 1.04
CA PHE A 121 -5.94 -0.67 0.41
C PHE A 121 -5.20 -1.32 -0.78
N PHE A 122 -4.65 -2.51 -0.57
CA PHE A 122 -3.88 -3.19 -1.62
C PHE A 122 -4.76 -3.83 -2.69
N SER A 123 -6.06 -3.97 -2.44
CA SER A 123 -7.00 -4.50 -3.42
C SER A 123 -7.55 -3.44 -4.37
N VAL A 124 -7.24 -2.17 -4.15
CA VAL A 124 -7.73 -1.06 -4.97
C VAL A 124 -7.06 -1.09 -6.34
N GLY A 125 -7.88 -1.00 -7.38
CA GLY A 125 -7.40 -1.01 -8.74
C GLY A 125 -6.63 -2.29 -9.03
N GLN A 126 -5.47 -2.16 -9.66
CA GLN A 126 -4.58 -3.29 -9.94
C GLN A 126 -3.26 -3.16 -9.18
N VAL A 127 -3.29 -2.50 -8.02
CA VAL A 127 -2.07 -2.25 -7.25
C VAL A 127 -1.35 -3.57 -6.95
N TYR A 128 -2.09 -4.60 -6.53
CA TYR A 128 -1.48 -5.88 -6.20
C TYR A 128 -0.82 -6.53 -7.43
N SER A 129 -1.44 -6.47 -8.60
CA SER A 129 -0.86 -7.11 -9.79
C SER A 129 0.29 -6.30 -10.38
N GLU A 130 0.21 -4.97 -10.32
CA GLU A 130 1.23 -4.11 -10.91
C GLU A 130 2.42 -3.87 -9.96
N CYS A 131 2.19 -3.91 -8.65
CA CYS A 131 3.21 -3.58 -7.65
C CYS A 131 3.89 -4.81 -7.06
N PHE A 132 3.20 -5.95 -6.97
CA PHE A 132 3.75 -7.13 -6.31
C PHE A 132 4.46 -8.07 -7.27
N GLU A 133 4.13 -8.00 -8.55
CA GLU A 133 4.79 -8.76 -9.59
C GLU A 133 5.85 -7.93 -10.31
#